data_51a426ed486f5e68c45ba6dbef0c786b
#
_entry.id   51a426ed486f5e68c45ba6dbef0c786b
#
_cell.length_a   1.000
_cell.length_b   1.000
_cell.length_c   1.000
_cell.angle_alpha   90.00
_cell.angle_beta   90.00
_cell.angle_gamma   90.00
#
_symmetry.space_group_name_H-M   'P 1'
#
loop_
_entity.id
_entity.type
_entity.pdbx_description
1 polymer ?
#
loop_
_entity_poly.entity_id
_entity_poly.type
_entity_poly.pdbx_seq_one_letter_code
_entity_poly.pdbx_strand_id
1 'polypeptide(L)'
;DPVEVFQKDRYVSKDSWEDKSGTSFQPGSHYFVGGASKMYGAAHFRLRERDFESVMHVDGESPEWPIKYDVFEPYYRKAEEWYHVHGLRGEDPFEPPASSPYPYAPISHEPRMQKLVDDLRSAGLRPFHQPTGVALNETSPAFSDCVRCNRCDGFPCLVHAKGDAEVM
;
A
#
# COMPACT_ATOMS: atom_id res chain seq x y z
N ASP A 1 -7.73 -9.79 17.29
CA ASP A 1 -6.93 -9.58 18.50
C ASP A 1 -5.44 -9.52 18.11
N PRO A 2 -4.71 -8.42 18.43
CA PRO A 2 -3.27 -8.29 18.14
C PRO A 2 -2.42 -9.45 18.69
N VAL A 3 -2.78 -9.99 19.84
CA VAL A 3 -2.09 -11.12 20.46
C VAL A 3 -2.20 -12.37 19.58
N GLU A 4 -3.35 -12.63 18.98
CA GLU A 4 -3.54 -13.78 18.10
C GLU A 4 -2.76 -13.62 16.79
N VAL A 5 -2.68 -12.40 16.26
CA VAL A 5 -2.01 -12.12 14.98
C VAL A 5 -0.49 -12.11 15.12
N PHE A 6 0.03 -11.38 16.14
CA PHE A 6 1.46 -11.11 16.23
C PHE A 6 2.21 -11.97 17.27
N GLN A 7 1.55 -12.41 18.33
CA GLN A 7 2.21 -13.18 19.39
C GLN A 7 2.02 -14.69 19.27
N LYS A 8 0.87 -15.12 18.73
CA LYS A 8 0.58 -16.57 18.58
C LYS A 8 0.82 -17.10 17.17
N ASP A 9 1.32 -16.29 16.27
CA ASP A 9 1.64 -16.64 14.86
C ASP A 9 0.49 -17.36 14.13
N ARG A 10 -0.76 -17.04 14.48
CA ARG A 10 -1.93 -17.77 14.01
C ARG A 10 -2.07 -17.77 12.50
N TYR A 11 -1.65 -16.69 11.85
CA TYR A 11 -1.79 -16.48 10.42
C TYR A 11 -0.47 -16.53 9.67
N VAL A 12 0.62 -16.80 10.34
CA VAL A 12 1.95 -16.87 9.74
C VAL A 12 2.31 -18.33 9.43
N SER A 13 2.84 -18.58 8.25
CA SER A 13 3.42 -19.88 7.92
C SER A 13 4.59 -20.18 8.83
N LYS A 14 4.71 -21.45 9.20
CA LYS A 14 5.87 -21.96 9.96
C LYS A 14 6.98 -22.51 9.05
N ASP A 15 6.93 -22.20 7.75
CA ASP A 15 7.97 -22.60 6.82
C ASP A 15 9.31 -22.01 7.23
N SER A 16 10.34 -22.81 7.14
CA SER A 16 11.72 -22.38 7.31
C SER A 16 12.38 -22.31 5.95
N TRP A 17 12.94 -21.14 5.65
CA TRP A 17 13.76 -20.92 4.47
C TRP A 17 15.22 -20.82 4.90
N GLU A 18 16.13 -21.12 3.99
CA GLU A 18 17.56 -20.90 4.19
C GLU A 18 18.07 -19.83 3.23
N ASP A 19 18.86 -18.91 3.74
CA ASP A 19 19.59 -17.97 2.89
C ASP A 19 20.83 -18.66 2.26
N LYS A 20 21.50 -17.95 1.39
CA LYS A 20 22.72 -18.48 0.72
C LYS A 20 23.89 -18.78 1.67
N SER A 21 23.84 -18.35 2.92
CA SER A 21 24.81 -18.69 3.97
C SER A 21 24.45 -19.93 4.75
N GLY A 22 23.28 -20.51 4.53
CA GLY A 22 22.72 -21.64 5.28
C GLY A 22 22.03 -21.24 6.58
N THR A 23 21.76 -19.94 6.77
CA THR A 23 21.03 -19.44 7.94
C THR A 23 19.54 -19.61 7.72
N SER A 24 18.87 -20.35 8.61
CA SER A 24 17.42 -20.55 8.57
C SER A 24 16.69 -19.31 9.09
N PHE A 25 15.58 -18.96 8.42
CA PHE A 25 14.67 -17.90 8.86
C PHE A 25 13.22 -18.21 8.44
N GLN A 26 12.27 -17.57 9.11
CA GLN A 26 10.85 -17.64 8.74
C GLN A 26 10.49 -16.42 7.89
N PRO A 27 10.01 -16.62 6.64
CA PRO A 27 9.72 -15.51 5.71
C PRO A 27 8.47 -14.71 6.09
N GLY A 28 7.67 -15.16 7.05
CA GLY A 28 6.40 -14.51 7.42
C GLY A 28 5.30 -14.61 6.36
N SER A 29 5.37 -15.65 5.51
CA SER A 29 4.38 -15.85 4.43
C SER A 29 3.00 -16.23 4.97
N HIS A 30 1.95 -15.81 4.29
CA HIS A 30 0.56 -16.11 4.63
C HIS A 30 -0.08 -16.97 3.54
N TYR A 31 -0.53 -18.20 3.88
CA TYR A 31 -1.10 -19.16 2.93
C TYR A 31 -2.63 -19.30 3.03
N PHE A 32 -3.32 -18.18 3.10
CA PHE A 32 -4.77 -18.13 2.99
C PHE A 32 -5.17 -17.22 1.82
N VAL A 33 -6.43 -17.25 1.41
CA VAL A 33 -6.93 -16.44 0.31
C VAL A 33 -6.67 -14.95 0.61
N GLY A 34 -6.09 -14.24 -0.34
CA GLY A 34 -5.61 -12.87 -0.15
C GLY A 34 -4.19 -12.76 0.40
N GLY A 35 -3.65 -13.77 1.07
CA GLY A 35 -2.27 -13.81 1.56
C GLY A 35 -1.87 -12.55 2.32
N ALA A 36 -0.66 -12.06 2.08
CA ALA A 36 -0.12 -10.85 2.72
C ALA A 36 -0.93 -9.57 2.41
N SER A 37 -1.72 -9.54 1.31
CA SER A 37 -2.57 -8.38 1.01
C SER A 37 -3.69 -8.16 2.04
N LYS A 38 -4.00 -9.15 2.87
CA LYS A 38 -4.91 -9.00 4.02
C LYS A 38 -4.31 -8.16 5.15
N MET A 39 -2.98 -8.13 5.26
CA MET A 39 -2.26 -7.54 6.41
C MET A 39 -1.62 -6.19 6.11
N TYR A 40 -1.48 -5.81 4.84
CA TYR A 40 -0.87 -4.53 4.45
C TYR A 40 -1.73 -3.32 4.85
N GLY A 41 -1.11 -2.14 4.95
CA GLY A 41 -1.74 -0.90 5.40
C GLY A 41 -2.61 -0.16 4.37
N ALA A 42 -3.08 -0.83 3.32
CA ALA A 42 -3.82 -0.25 2.20
C ALA A 42 -3.05 0.81 1.38
N ALA A 43 -1.72 0.89 1.53
CA ALA A 43 -0.87 1.80 0.77
C ALA A 43 -0.60 1.27 -0.65
N HIS A 44 -0.92 2.07 -1.66
CA HIS A 44 -0.83 1.71 -3.08
C HIS A 44 0.11 2.62 -3.86
N PHE A 45 1.33 2.78 -3.39
CA PHE A 45 2.36 3.45 -4.17
C PHE A 45 2.72 2.64 -5.41
N ARG A 46 2.85 3.32 -6.55
CA ARG A 46 3.49 2.73 -7.72
C ARG A 46 5.00 2.64 -7.50
N LEU A 47 5.63 1.61 -8.03
CA LEU A 47 7.08 1.62 -8.20
C LEU A 47 7.47 2.77 -9.13
N ARG A 48 8.58 3.42 -8.85
CA ARG A 48 9.11 4.52 -9.67
C ARG A 48 9.80 3.98 -10.92
N GLU A 49 9.93 4.79 -11.96
CA GLU A 49 10.62 4.38 -13.19
C GLU A 49 12.02 3.82 -12.90
N ARG A 50 12.76 4.49 -11.99
CA ARG A 50 14.09 4.05 -11.56
C ARG A 50 14.12 2.69 -10.87
N ASP A 51 13.03 2.24 -10.28
CA ASP A 51 12.97 0.96 -9.58
C ASP A 51 12.95 -0.23 -10.56
N PHE A 52 12.74 0.04 -11.85
CA PHE A 52 12.86 -0.93 -12.94
C PHE A 52 14.26 -0.97 -13.57
N GLU A 53 15.17 -0.11 -13.13
CA GLU A 53 16.56 -0.06 -13.58
C GLU A 53 17.47 -0.82 -12.62
N SER A 54 18.74 -1.02 -13.02
CA SER A 54 19.74 -1.52 -12.09
C SER A 54 19.97 -0.51 -10.97
N VAL A 55 19.91 -0.98 -9.71
CA VAL A 55 20.09 -0.14 -8.52
C VAL A 55 21.23 -0.70 -7.67
N MET A 56 22.28 0.11 -7.49
CA MET A 56 23.39 -0.22 -6.58
C MET A 56 22.98 0.05 -5.13
N HIS A 57 23.20 -0.92 -4.27
CA HIS A 57 23.03 -0.86 -2.83
C HIS A 57 24.38 -1.00 -2.12
N VAL A 58 24.40 -0.83 -0.79
CA VAL A 58 25.63 -1.01 0.01
C VAL A 58 26.20 -2.42 -0.12
N ASP A 59 25.32 -3.43 -0.17
CA ASP A 59 25.69 -4.84 -0.13
C ASP A 59 25.50 -5.58 -1.48
N GLY A 60 25.29 -4.85 -2.57
CA GLY A 60 25.13 -5.47 -3.89
C GLY A 60 24.32 -4.65 -4.87
N GLU A 61 23.93 -5.28 -5.94
CA GLU A 61 23.16 -4.69 -7.03
C GLU A 61 21.82 -5.43 -7.19
N SER A 62 20.72 -4.67 -7.23
CA SER A 62 19.46 -5.17 -7.75
C SER A 62 19.50 -5.05 -9.27
N PRO A 63 19.38 -6.16 -10.02
CA PRO A 63 19.43 -6.12 -11.48
C PRO A 63 18.21 -5.37 -12.03
N GLU A 64 18.38 -4.79 -13.23
CA GLU A 64 17.25 -4.18 -13.92
C GLU A 64 16.14 -5.22 -14.21
N TRP A 65 14.92 -4.76 -14.23
CA TRP A 65 13.78 -5.58 -14.63
C TRP A 65 13.77 -5.78 -16.17
N PRO A 66 13.34 -6.94 -16.66
CA PRO A 66 13.23 -7.18 -18.09
C PRO A 66 12.13 -6.36 -18.77
N ILE A 67 11.30 -5.68 -18.01
CA ILE A 67 10.15 -4.87 -18.43
C ILE A 67 10.29 -3.50 -17.79
N LYS A 68 9.98 -2.44 -18.51
CA LYS A 68 10.06 -1.05 -18.03
C LYS A 68 8.71 -0.56 -17.50
N TYR A 69 8.74 0.55 -16.77
CA TYR A 69 7.56 1.14 -16.12
C TYR A 69 6.39 1.40 -17.08
N ASP A 70 6.65 1.90 -18.29
CA ASP A 70 5.64 2.22 -19.30
C ASP A 70 4.78 1.01 -19.69
N VAL A 71 5.35 -0.19 -19.67
CA VAL A 71 4.62 -1.44 -19.89
C VAL A 71 3.70 -1.77 -18.70
N PHE A 72 4.11 -1.40 -17.47
CA PHE A 72 3.31 -1.63 -16.26
C PHE A 72 2.24 -0.56 -16.03
N GLU A 73 2.42 0.66 -16.54
CA GLU A 73 1.52 1.79 -16.26
C GLU A 73 0.03 1.47 -16.49
N PRO A 74 -0.39 0.85 -17.60
CA PRO A 74 -1.80 0.50 -17.81
C PRO A 74 -2.35 -0.50 -16.78
N TYR A 75 -1.49 -1.37 -16.24
CA TYR A 75 -1.87 -2.33 -15.21
C TYR A 75 -1.98 -1.69 -13.83
N TYR A 76 -1.09 -0.73 -13.51
CA TYR A 76 -1.22 0.10 -12.31
C TYR A 76 -2.56 0.84 -12.29
N ARG A 77 -2.92 1.50 -13.39
CA ARG A 77 -4.21 2.17 -13.51
C ARG A 77 -5.38 1.22 -13.25
N LYS A 78 -5.34 0.04 -13.85
CA LYS A 78 -6.38 -0.97 -13.68
C LYS A 78 -6.45 -1.49 -12.24
N ALA A 79 -5.31 -1.70 -11.60
CA ALA A 79 -5.24 -2.07 -10.21
C ALA A 79 -5.79 -0.97 -9.30
N GLU A 80 -5.47 0.30 -9.56
CA GLU A 80 -6.01 1.44 -8.80
C GLU A 80 -7.54 1.51 -8.88
N GLU A 81 -8.14 1.22 -10.04
CA GLU A 81 -9.59 1.13 -10.19
C GLU A 81 -10.18 -0.01 -9.34
N TRP A 82 -9.59 -1.21 -9.42
CA TRP A 82 -10.06 -2.37 -8.67
C TRP A 82 -9.91 -2.22 -7.16
N TYR A 83 -8.78 -1.68 -6.71
CA TYR A 83 -8.49 -1.50 -5.29
C TYR A 83 -9.11 -0.22 -4.71
N HIS A 84 -9.95 0.50 -5.45
CA HIS A 84 -10.59 1.75 -5.02
C HIS A 84 -9.58 2.75 -4.47
N VAL A 85 -8.51 3.01 -5.21
CA VAL A 85 -7.41 3.84 -4.71
C VAL A 85 -7.78 5.31 -4.69
N HIS A 86 -7.74 5.88 -3.51
CA HIS A 86 -7.86 7.30 -3.24
C HIS A 86 -6.48 7.98 -3.32
N GLY A 87 -6.41 9.15 -3.92
CA GLY A 87 -5.15 9.91 -3.98
C GLY A 87 -5.27 11.19 -4.78
N LEU A 88 -4.20 11.97 -4.80
CA LEU A 88 -4.08 13.17 -5.61
C LEU A 88 -2.74 13.17 -6.35
N ARG A 89 -2.80 13.08 -7.69
CA ARG A 89 -1.61 13.11 -8.54
C ARG A 89 -0.86 14.43 -8.41
N GLY A 90 0.47 14.35 -8.43
CA GLY A 90 1.35 15.51 -8.44
C GLY A 90 1.64 16.11 -7.06
N GLU A 91 1.08 15.59 -5.97
CA GLU A 91 1.50 15.97 -4.62
C GLU A 91 2.84 15.36 -4.23
N ASP A 92 3.07 14.08 -4.56
CA ASP A 92 4.37 13.43 -4.37
C ASP A 92 5.31 13.84 -5.51
N PRO A 93 6.40 14.58 -5.22
CA PRO A 93 7.36 15.01 -6.25
C PRO A 93 8.11 13.85 -6.91
N PHE A 94 8.04 12.66 -6.37
CA PHE A 94 8.69 11.46 -6.87
C PHE A 94 7.71 10.46 -7.50
N GLU A 95 6.45 10.83 -7.60
CA GLU A 95 5.43 9.98 -8.22
C GLU A 95 5.78 9.73 -9.70
N PRO A 96 5.74 8.47 -10.17
CA PRO A 96 5.98 8.19 -11.58
C PRO A 96 4.85 8.71 -12.46
N PRO A 97 5.10 8.95 -13.77
CA PRO A 97 4.08 9.39 -14.72
C PRO A 97 2.85 8.49 -14.70
N ALA A 98 1.68 9.09 -14.81
CA ALA A 98 0.41 8.38 -14.88
C ALA A 98 -0.47 8.95 -15.98
N SER A 99 -1.14 8.07 -16.74
CA SER A 99 -2.03 8.43 -17.85
C SER A 99 -3.41 8.91 -17.38
N SER A 100 -3.73 8.75 -16.09
CA SER A 100 -5.01 9.17 -15.50
C SER A 100 -4.84 9.64 -14.05
N PRO A 101 -5.79 10.46 -13.52
CA PRO A 101 -5.87 10.72 -12.09
C PRO A 101 -6.18 9.41 -11.33
N TYR A 102 -6.04 9.47 -10.01
CA TYR A 102 -6.60 8.40 -9.17
C TYR A 102 -8.12 8.32 -9.33
N PRO A 103 -8.71 7.11 -9.26
CA PRO A 103 -10.16 6.95 -9.46
C PRO A 103 -11.00 7.65 -8.38
N TYR A 104 -10.44 7.85 -7.19
CA TYR A 104 -11.12 8.49 -6.08
C TYR A 104 -10.28 9.64 -5.51
N ALA A 105 -11.00 10.69 -5.04
CA ALA A 105 -10.35 11.84 -4.40
C ALA A 105 -9.55 11.40 -3.16
N PRO A 106 -8.48 12.14 -2.79
CA PRO A 106 -7.70 11.81 -1.60
C PRO A 106 -8.57 11.81 -0.35
N ILE A 107 -8.27 10.90 0.57
CA ILE A 107 -8.99 10.79 1.83
C ILE A 107 -8.69 12.02 2.69
N SER A 108 -9.74 12.67 3.20
CA SER A 108 -9.61 13.84 4.05
C SER A 108 -8.82 13.54 5.32
N HIS A 109 -7.88 14.40 5.65
CA HIS A 109 -7.18 14.33 6.92
C HIS A 109 -8.14 14.60 8.08
N GLU A 110 -7.97 13.90 9.19
CA GLU A 110 -8.63 14.33 10.44
C GLU A 110 -8.02 15.67 10.90
N PRO A 111 -8.73 16.47 11.71
CA PRO A 111 -8.32 17.86 12.01
C PRO A 111 -6.91 18.02 12.57
N ARG A 112 -6.45 17.06 13.38
CA ARG A 112 -5.09 17.08 13.97
C ARG A 112 -4.03 16.81 12.88
N MET A 113 -4.30 15.88 11.98
CA MET A 113 -3.40 15.58 10.87
C MET A 113 -3.37 16.71 9.85
N GLN A 114 -4.51 17.37 9.60
CA GLN A 114 -4.55 18.54 8.74
C GLN A 114 -3.68 19.67 9.31
N LYS A 115 -3.77 19.91 10.63
CA LYS A 115 -2.89 20.90 11.28
C LYS A 115 -1.41 20.54 11.11
N LEU A 116 -1.03 19.30 11.27
CA LEU A 116 0.35 18.85 11.05
C LEU A 116 0.79 19.10 9.60
N VAL A 117 -0.07 18.80 8.64
CA VAL A 117 0.20 19.06 7.21
C VAL A 117 0.46 20.55 6.98
N ASP A 118 -0.36 21.43 7.56
CA ASP A 118 -0.21 22.89 7.43
C ASP A 118 1.09 23.38 8.07
N ASP A 119 1.43 22.87 9.25
CA ASP A 119 2.69 23.17 9.94
C ASP A 119 3.91 22.71 9.11
N LEU A 120 3.87 21.51 8.53
CA LEU A 120 4.93 20.99 7.65
C LEU A 120 5.07 21.81 6.36
N ARG A 121 3.97 22.19 5.73
CA ARG A 121 3.98 23.08 4.55
C ARG A 121 4.59 24.43 4.87
N SER A 122 4.24 24.99 6.04
CA SER A 122 4.82 26.26 6.52
C SER A 122 6.32 26.16 6.78
N ALA A 123 6.81 24.98 7.12
CA ALA A 123 8.24 24.68 7.26
C ALA A 123 8.94 24.35 5.92
N GLY A 124 8.27 24.51 4.79
CA GLY A 124 8.83 24.25 3.45
C GLY A 124 8.87 22.78 3.04
N LEU A 125 8.25 21.88 3.80
CA LEU A 125 8.11 20.49 3.44
C LEU A 125 6.92 20.26 2.52
N ARG A 126 6.88 19.11 1.85
CA ARG A 126 5.82 18.73 0.91
C ARG A 126 5.10 17.47 1.36
N PRO A 127 4.25 17.55 2.40
CA PRO A 127 3.41 16.43 2.76
C PRO A 127 2.38 16.18 1.66
N PHE A 128 2.06 14.91 1.43
CA PHE A 128 1.11 14.49 0.42
C PHE A 128 0.18 13.38 0.96
N HIS A 129 -0.94 13.16 0.29
CA HIS A 129 -1.86 12.09 0.63
C HIS A 129 -1.29 10.75 0.16
N GLN A 130 -1.16 9.80 1.07
CA GLN A 130 -0.81 8.43 0.72
C GLN A 130 -1.89 7.87 -0.22
N PRO A 131 -1.52 7.31 -1.37
CA PRO A 131 -2.46 6.53 -2.17
C PRO A 131 -3.00 5.37 -1.36
N THR A 132 -4.33 5.33 -1.15
CA THR A 132 -4.93 4.38 -0.20
C THR A 132 -6.09 3.62 -0.84
N GLY A 133 -5.98 2.29 -0.87
CA GLY A 133 -6.95 1.38 -1.46
C GLY A 133 -8.04 0.96 -0.46
N VAL A 134 -9.15 1.69 -0.43
CA VAL A 134 -10.31 1.40 0.43
C VAL A 134 -11.62 1.86 -0.21
N ALA A 135 -12.67 1.08 -0.07
CA ALA A 135 -14.02 1.43 -0.53
C ALA A 135 -14.67 2.44 0.44
N LEU A 136 -14.16 3.69 0.42
CA LEU A 136 -14.61 4.77 1.29
C LEU A 136 -15.43 5.80 0.51
N ASN A 137 -16.60 6.15 1.04
CA ASN A 137 -17.41 7.24 0.52
C ASN A 137 -17.58 8.33 1.59
N GLU A 138 -16.76 9.40 1.48
CA GLU A 138 -16.80 10.51 2.44
C GLU A 138 -18.00 11.42 2.24
N THR A 139 -18.52 11.52 1.01
CA THR A 139 -19.68 12.38 0.70
C THR A 139 -21.01 11.77 1.10
N SER A 140 -21.06 10.44 1.18
CA SER A 140 -22.27 9.70 1.58
C SER A 140 -21.90 8.53 2.50
N PRO A 141 -21.57 8.81 3.78
CA PRO A 141 -21.10 7.78 4.71
C PRO A 141 -22.03 6.59 4.90
N ALA A 142 -23.33 6.77 4.71
CA ALA A 142 -24.32 5.69 4.78
C ALA A 142 -24.15 4.65 3.64
N PHE A 143 -23.45 5.01 2.57
CA PHE A 143 -23.14 4.13 1.42
C PHE A 143 -21.64 3.83 1.32
N SER A 144 -20.92 3.95 2.42
CA SER A 144 -19.50 3.62 2.52
C SER A 144 -19.32 2.24 3.12
N ASP A 145 -18.56 1.37 2.44
CA ASP A 145 -18.20 0.07 3.01
C ASP A 145 -17.15 0.25 4.11
N CYS A 146 -16.23 1.19 3.94
CA CYS A 146 -15.23 1.50 4.95
C CYS A 146 -15.82 2.28 6.12
N VAL A 147 -15.72 1.72 7.32
CA VAL A 147 -16.20 2.33 8.58
C VAL A 147 -15.12 3.12 9.33
N ARG A 148 -13.97 3.38 8.72
CA ARG A 148 -12.84 4.13 9.31
C ARG A 148 -12.40 3.62 10.68
N CYS A 149 -12.29 2.32 10.83
CA CYS A 149 -11.88 1.69 12.08
C CYS A 149 -10.38 1.88 12.42
N ASN A 150 -9.58 2.49 11.54
CA ASN A 150 -8.14 2.74 11.69
C ASN A 150 -7.29 1.47 11.95
N ARG A 151 -7.68 0.34 11.33
CA ARG A 151 -7.03 -0.96 11.53
C ARG A 151 -6.62 -1.63 10.20
N CYS A 152 -6.29 -0.85 9.19
CA CYS A 152 -5.87 -1.43 7.90
C CYS A 152 -4.53 -2.14 7.99
N ASP A 153 -3.59 -1.57 8.76
CA ASP A 153 -2.25 -2.13 8.91
C ASP A 153 -2.24 -3.27 9.93
N GLY A 154 -1.68 -4.41 9.53
CA GLY A 154 -1.54 -5.61 10.36
C GLY A 154 -2.82 -6.43 10.60
N PHE A 155 -3.98 -6.03 10.02
CA PHE A 155 -5.25 -6.73 10.24
C PHE A 155 -6.04 -6.94 8.95
N PRO A 156 -6.71 -8.09 8.78
CA PRO A 156 -7.71 -8.26 7.73
C PRO A 156 -8.92 -7.33 7.98
N CYS A 157 -9.50 -6.83 6.88
CA CYS A 157 -10.67 -5.98 6.95
C CYS A 157 -11.93 -6.83 7.13
N LEU A 158 -12.62 -6.67 8.26
CA LEU A 158 -13.81 -7.46 8.58
C LEU A 158 -15.08 -7.04 7.80
N VAL A 159 -15.03 -5.85 7.18
CA VAL A 159 -16.14 -5.33 6.34
C VAL A 159 -15.79 -5.35 4.85
N HIS A 160 -14.69 -6.03 4.49
CA HIS A 160 -14.23 -6.18 3.10
C HIS A 160 -14.08 -4.86 2.31
N ALA A 161 -13.82 -3.76 3.01
CA ALA A 161 -13.66 -2.44 2.39
C ALA A 161 -12.21 -2.11 2.01
N LYS A 162 -11.22 -2.81 2.58
CA LYS A 162 -9.83 -2.67 2.17
C LYS A 162 -9.59 -3.44 0.88
N GLY A 163 -9.00 -2.78 -0.10
CA GLY A 163 -8.59 -3.43 -1.35
C GLY A 163 -7.55 -4.52 -1.08
N ASP A 164 -7.95 -5.76 -1.17
CA ASP A 164 -7.08 -6.94 -1.05
C ASP A 164 -7.45 -8.00 -2.10
N ALA A 165 -6.57 -8.96 -2.32
CA ALA A 165 -6.70 -9.92 -3.41
C ALA A 165 -7.84 -10.96 -3.22
N GLU A 166 -8.58 -10.95 -2.11
CA GLU A 166 -9.77 -11.75 -1.93
C GLU A 166 -11.04 -11.00 -2.35
N VAL A 167 -11.03 -9.67 -2.15
CA VAL A 167 -12.23 -8.82 -2.33
C VAL A 167 -12.35 -8.34 -3.78
N MET A 168 -11.26 -8.35 -4.55
CA MET A 168 -11.15 -7.87 -5.93
C MET A 168 -11.61 -8.88 -6.97
#